data_9ed3eda903f7cab2865ff6c3bba9223a
#
_entry.id   9ed3eda903f7cab2865ff6c3bba9223a
#
_cell.length_a   1.000
_cell.length_b   1.000
_cell.length_c   1.000
_cell.angle_alpha   90.00
_cell.angle_beta   90.00
_cell.angle_gamma   90.00
#
_symmetry.space_group_name_H-M   'P 1'
#
loop_
_entity.id
_entity.type
_entity.pdbx_description
1 polymer ?
#
loop_
_entity_poly.entity_id
_entity_poly.type
_entity_poly.pdbx_seq_one_letter_code
_entity_poly.pdbx_strand_id
1 'polypeptide(L)'
;MIQGNPTRGSDEAPASAAAQLLPEAFRQMAEHAPIAISITDLKANILYANRAFSSITGYSRDEVVGRNESMLSNGTTPRLVYQALWSRLAQKKPWSGVLVNRRKDGSLYLAELTVAPVFDEHGEPLHYLGMHRDSSDLHELEQRVSNQRQMIEAVVNAAPAAMAVLDPGQRVVLANPSFCRLAAELADGSSEGLVTLLRDNLAAPFAALEAHGKAFAGKELSFDLGGRSPRWLSCHGLAIQVEDERAQLFFSPGGTRHLLLTLNDISELRQKQQDSQLNALKALLAEEELLAGMRETFGAAIHRLQGPVNLIDAALRMLERRLGDQPDNAQILAALREASAAGMAALDSLGGAMPLRPAHSKLPVNVNQLIREVISLDTDRLLAQGIVVDWQPALRLPWVMGAESRLRSMIKQLVDNAIDAMSQPQVRRRELFVSTGVENQQVVRLEITDSGPGIPPGLELKVFEPLFSTKPPHKTGHGMGLAMVQEIVAEHAGLVHIDSAYRDGCRVVVELPLSAAGN
;
A
#
# COMPACT_ATOMS: atom_id res chain seq x y z
N MET A 1 0.56 -102.70 -12.61
CA MET A 1 0.41 -103.10 -14.02
C MET A 1 0.18 -101.79 -14.74
N ILE A 2 0.90 -101.31 -15.63
CA ILE A 2 1.70 -101.52 -16.82
C ILE A 2 2.54 -100.27 -16.92
N GLN A 3 3.78 -100.29 -16.81
CA GLN A 3 4.90 -100.14 -17.75
C GLN A 3 4.63 -99.31 -18.97
N GLY A 4 5.39 -98.29 -19.18
CA GLY A 4 5.57 -97.50 -20.37
C GLY A 4 6.79 -96.55 -20.31
N ASN A 5 7.82 -96.96 -20.96
CA ASN A 5 9.24 -96.60 -20.99
C ASN A 5 9.49 -95.13 -21.49
N PRO A 6 10.58 -94.45 -21.13
CA PRO A 6 10.93 -93.11 -21.55
C PRO A 6 11.68 -93.10 -22.87
N THR A 7 11.23 -92.31 -23.81
CA THR A 7 12.05 -91.88 -24.93
C THR A 7 12.80 -90.61 -24.57
N ARG A 8 14.09 -90.68 -24.54
CA ARG A 8 15.07 -89.63 -24.56
C ARG A 8 14.87 -88.86 -25.87
N GLY A 9 14.37 -87.65 -25.80
CA GLY A 9 14.46 -86.64 -26.85
C GLY A 9 15.61 -85.68 -26.47
N SER A 10 16.58 -85.62 -27.28
CA SER A 10 17.81 -84.85 -27.19
C SER A 10 17.49 -83.34 -27.15
N ASP A 11 17.74 -82.73 -25.98
CA ASP A 11 17.91 -81.29 -25.84
C ASP A 11 19.27 -80.87 -26.45
N GLU A 12 19.32 -80.76 -27.79
CA GLU A 12 20.35 -80.00 -28.46
C GLU A 12 19.74 -78.75 -29.05
N ALA A 13 20.17 -77.61 -28.46
CA ALA A 13 20.25 -76.26 -29.00
C ALA A 13 19.09 -75.26 -28.89
N PRO A 14 19.30 -74.26 -28.01
CA PRO A 14 19.09 -72.91 -28.48
C PRO A 14 20.38 -72.08 -28.69
N ALA A 15 21.57 -72.58 -28.33
CA ALA A 15 22.82 -71.86 -28.52
C ALA A 15 23.27 -71.72 -30.01
N SER A 16 22.84 -72.59 -30.90
CA SER A 16 23.16 -72.52 -32.33
C SER A 16 22.33 -71.51 -33.14
N ALA A 17 21.15 -71.18 -32.69
CA ALA A 17 20.30 -70.24 -33.41
C ALA A 17 20.75 -68.76 -33.18
N ALA A 18 21.29 -68.46 -32.01
CA ALA A 18 21.83 -67.15 -31.66
C ALA A 18 23.17 -66.86 -32.43
N ALA A 19 23.96 -67.93 -32.71
CA ALA A 19 25.22 -67.80 -33.43
C ALA A 19 25.07 -67.68 -34.96
N GLN A 20 23.86 -67.85 -35.51
CA GLN A 20 23.54 -67.75 -36.93
C GLN A 20 22.67 -66.55 -37.30
N LEU A 21 22.60 -65.50 -36.47
CA LEU A 21 22.14 -64.21 -36.95
C LEU A 21 23.11 -63.77 -38.04
N LEU A 22 22.68 -63.96 -39.30
CA LEU A 22 23.50 -63.68 -40.47
C LEU A 22 24.00 -62.25 -40.44
N PRO A 23 25.24 -61.97 -40.90
CA PRO A 23 25.78 -60.60 -41.03
C PRO A 23 24.81 -59.61 -41.63
N GLU A 24 23.92 -60.07 -42.51
CA GLU A 24 22.86 -59.31 -43.12
C GLU A 24 21.82 -58.80 -42.09
N ALA A 25 21.42 -59.60 -41.09
CA ALA A 25 20.49 -59.17 -40.05
C ALA A 25 21.11 -58.04 -39.19
N PHE A 26 22.39 -58.14 -38.83
CA PHE A 26 23.08 -57.06 -38.09
C PHE A 26 23.17 -55.79 -38.93
N ARG A 27 23.42 -55.90 -40.22
CA ARG A 27 23.42 -54.79 -41.16
C ARG A 27 22.05 -54.11 -41.25
N GLN A 28 20.99 -54.88 -41.34
CA GLN A 28 19.60 -54.36 -41.36
C GLN A 28 19.23 -53.71 -40.03
N MET A 29 19.64 -54.28 -38.90
CA MET A 29 19.41 -53.66 -37.59
C MET A 29 20.14 -52.30 -37.47
N ALA A 30 21.38 -52.20 -37.92
CA ALA A 30 22.09 -50.94 -37.93
C ALA A 30 21.47 -49.93 -38.92
N GLU A 31 21.04 -50.38 -40.09
CA GLU A 31 20.43 -49.53 -41.11
C GLU A 31 19.08 -48.91 -40.68
N HIS A 32 18.29 -49.64 -39.89
CA HIS A 32 17.00 -49.19 -39.40
C HIS A 32 17.04 -48.59 -37.98
N ALA A 33 18.23 -48.52 -37.34
CA ALA A 33 18.36 -47.88 -36.05
C ALA A 33 17.97 -46.39 -36.10
N PRO A 34 17.26 -45.88 -35.10
CA PRO A 34 16.80 -44.47 -35.08
C PRO A 34 17.92 -43.50 -34.73
N ILE A 35 19.13 -43.98 -34.49
CA ILE A 35 20.35 -43.20 -34.19
C ILE A 35 21.32 -43.26 -35.36
N ALA A 36 22.04 -42.16 -35.59
CA ALA A 36 23.10 -42.18 -36.59
C ALA A 36 24.22 -43.12 -36.17
N ILE A 37 24.58 -44.07 -37.05
CA ILE A 37 25.65 -45.01 -36.85
C ILE A 37 26.67 -44.82 -37.96
N SER A 38 27.95 -44.69 -37.57
CA SER A 38 29.11 -44.72 -38.49
C SER A 38 30.10 -45.77 -38.00
N ILE A 39 30.79 -46.41 -38.95
CA ILE A 39 31.95 -47.25 -38.70
C ILE A 39 33.14 -46.61 -39.43
N THR A 40 34.25 -46.41 -38.73
CA THR A 40 35.44 -45.79 -39.32
C THR A 40 36.65 -46.68 -39.20
N ASP A 41 37.69 -46.41 -40.00
CA ASP A 41 39.03 -46.92 -39.73
C ASP A 41 39.66 -46.23 -38.51
N LEU A 42 40.85 -46.62 -38.14
CA LEU A 42 41.59 -46.05 -36.99
C LEU A 42 42.02 -44.58 -37.20
N LYS A 43 41.88 -44.05 -38.44
CA LYS A 43 42.13 -42.65 -38.78
C LYS A 43 40.86 -41.84 -38.89
N ALA A 44 39.70 -42.41 -38.47
CA ALA A 44 38.37 -41.82 -38.53
C ALA A 44 37.85 -41.60 -39.99
N ASN A 45 38.33 -42.38 -40.99
CA ASN A 45 37.73 -42.38 -42.29
C ASN A 45 36.49 -43.30 -42.26
N ILE A 46 35.35 -42.82 -42.76
CA ILE A 46 34.07 -43.50 -42.70
C ILE A 46 34.06 -44.66 -43.67
N LEU A 47 33.83 -45.85 -43.16
CA LEU A 47 33.68 -47.09 -43.94
C LEU A 47 32.20 -47.45 -44.17
N TYR A 48 31.34 -47.09 -43.20
CA TYR A 48 29.90 -47.31 -43.24
C TYR A 48 29.18 -46.21 -42.56
N ALA A 49 28.00 -45.84 -43.07
CA ALA A 49 27.05 -44.95 -42.43
C ALA A 49 25.62 -45.46 -42.68
N ASN A 50 24.76 -45.47 -41.67
CA ASN A 50 23.39 -45.91 -41.80
C ASN A 50 22.45 -44.78 -42.32
N ARG A 51 21.21 -45.12 -42.57
CA ARG A 51 20.18 -44.18 -43.04
C ARG A 51 19.98 -42.99 -42.08
N ALA A 52 19.97 -43.22 -40.75
CA ALA A 52 19.82 -42.16 -39.78
C ALA A 52 20.99 -41.15 -39.80
N PHE A 53 22.23 -41.62 -40.06
CA PHE A 53 23.37 -40.73 -40.26
C PHE A 53 23.13 -39.76 -41.40
N SER A 54 22.64 -40.27 -42.58
CA SER A 54 22.31 -39.44 -43.72
C SER A 54 21.16 -38.46 -43.42
N SER A 55 20.14 -38.90 -42.69
CA SER A 55 19.01 -38.07 -42.30
C SER A 55 19.41 -36.92 -41.37
N ILE A 56 20.29 -37.18 -40.40
CA ILE A 56 20.76 -36.18 -39.40
C ILE A 56 21.75 -35.22 -40.03
N THR A 57 22.72 -35.71 -40.78
CA THR A 57 23.85 -34.90 -41.32
C THR A 57 23.52 -34.21 -42.65
N GLY A 58 22.52 -34.71 -43.40
CA GLY A 58 22.17 -34.23 -44.74
C GLY A 58 23.11 -34.71 -45.83
N TYR A 59 24.17 -35.51 -45.51
CA TYR A 59 25.05 -36.11 -46.51
C TYR A 59 24.56 -37.49 -46.91
N SER A 60 24.59 -37.80 -48.18
CA SER A 60 24.33 -39.17 -48.66
C SER A 60 25.45 -40.10 -48.27
N ARG A 61 25.17 -41.42 -48.21
CA ARG A 61 26.16 -42.46 -47.90
C ARG A 61 27.35 -42.40 -48.85
N ASP A 62 27.10 -42.23 -50.15
CA ASP A 62 28.18 -42.20 -51.17
C ASP A 62 29.06 -40.96 -51.05
N GLU A 63 28.55 -39.89 -50.42
CA GLU A 63 29.34 -38.68 -50.19
C GLU A 63 30.26 -38.79 -48.94
N VAL A 64 29.93 -39.66 -47.97
CA VAL A 64 30.67 -39.74 -46.70
C VAL A 64 31.62 -40.92 -46.66
N VAL A 65 31.33 -42.01 -47.33
CA VAL A 65 32.24 -43.18 -47.35
C VAL A 65 33.59 -42.81 -47.95
N GLY A 66 34.66 -43.14 -47.22
CA GLY A 66 36.05 -42.80 -47.55
C GLY A 66 36.49 -41.40 -47.08
N ARG A 67 35.54 -40.55 -46.60
CA ARG A 67 35.93 -39.25 -46.02
C ARG A 67 36.16 -39.34 -44.52
N ASN A 68 36.97 -38.43 -44.02
CA ASN A 68 37.21 -38.33 -42.59
C ASN A 68 36.02 -37.72 -41.86
N GLU A 69 35.59 -38.32 -40.76
CA GLU A 69 34.38 -37.90 -40.01
C GLU A 69 34.51 -36.47 -39.43
N SER A 70 35.73 -35.93 -39.35
CA SER A 70 35.99 -34.53 -38.98
C SER A 70 35.30 -33.54 -39.95
N MET A 71 34.84 -33.97 -41.12
CA MET A 71 34.04 -33.15 -42.07
C MET A 71 32.76 -32.57 -41.42
N LEU A 72 32.24 -33.23 -40.39
CA LEU A 72 31.07 -32.77 -39.62
C LEU A 72 31.45 -31.70 -38.59
N SER A 73 32.70 -31.54 -38.24
CA SER A 73 33.15 -30.59 -37.22
C SER A 73 32.93 -29.15 -37.66
N ASN A 74 32.30 -28.35 -36.81
CA ASN A 74 32.21 -26.90 -37.01
C ASN A 74 33.44 -26.12 -36.51
N GLY A 75 34.40 -26.81 -35.84
CA GLY A 75 35.59 -26.17 -35.28
C GLY A 75 35.36 -25.35 -34.00
N THR A 76 34.11 -25.27 -33.50
CA THR A 76 33.77 -24.56 -32.25
C THR A 76 33.94 -25.42 -31.01
N THR A 77 33.91 -26.74 -31.14
CA THR A 77 34.15 -27.65 -30.01
C THR A 77 35.58 -27.49 -29.50
N PRO A 78 35.81 -27.30 -28.19
CA PRO A 78 37.14 -27.10 -27.61
C PRO A 78 38.07 -28.26 -27.91
N ARG A 79 39.34 -27.97 -28.23
CA ARG A 79 40.36 -28.99 -28.51
C ARG A 79 40.52 -30.03 -27.40
N LEU A 80 40.28 -29.64 -26.14
CA LEU A 80 40.32 -30.56 -25.00
C LEU A 80 39.33 -31.70 -25.11
N VAL A 81 38.14 -31.47 -25.73
CA VAL A 81 37.12 -32.50 -25.94
C VAL A 81 37.63 -33.57 -26.90
N TYR A 82 38.25 -33.16 -28.02
CA TYR A 82 38.87 -34.09 -28.98
C TYR A 82 40.08 -34.80 -28.39
N GLN A 83 40.91 -34.13 -27.56
CA GLN A 83 42.02 -34.76 -26.86
C GLN A 83 41.50 -35.83 -25.87
N ALA A 84 40.44 -35.57 -25.16
CA ALA A 84 39.81 -36.55 -24.27
C ALA A 84 39.25 -37.74 -25.05
N LEU A 85 38.60 -37.51 -26.19
CA LEU A 85 38.11 -38.56 -27.09
C LEU A 85 39.23 -39.48 -27.51
N TRP A 86 40.27 -38.93 -28.14
CA TRP A 86 41.39 -39.72 -28.63
C TRP A 86 42.19 -40.41 -27.52
N SER A 87 42.35 -39.77 -26.35
CA SER A 87 43.01 -40.39 -25.19
C SER A 87 42.22 -41.59 -24.68
N ARG A 88 40.89 -41.55 -24.68
CA ARG A 88 40.04 -42.69 -24.25
C ARG A 88 40.10 -43.83 -25.25
N LEU A 89 40.06 -43.53 -26.56
CA LEU A 89 40.16 -44.53 -27.61
C LEU A 89 41.55 -45.21 -27.63
N ALA A 90 42.63 -44.45 -27.38
CA ALA A 90 43.98 -45.00 -27.22
C ALA A 90 44.08 -45.95 -26.01
N GLN A 91 43.27 -45.75 -24.97
CA GLN A 91 43.15 -46.67 -23.83
C GLN A 91 42.21 -47.85 -24.10
N LYS A 92 41.78 -48.04 -25.35
CA LYS A 92 40.80 -49.09 -25.74
C LYS A 92 39.46 -48.99 -25.01
N LYS A 93 39.05 -47.75 -24.61
CA LYS A 93 37.82 -47.46 -23.87
C LYS A 93 36.90 -46.60 -24.69
N PRO A 94 35.57 -46.80 -24.57
CA PRO A 94 34.61 -45.94 -25.24
C PRO A 94 34.66 -44.51 -24.65
N TRP A 95 34.31 -43.54 -25.47
CA TRP A 95 34.11 -42.14 -25.11
C TRP A 95 32.70 -41.70 -25.45
N SER A 96 32.12 -40.86 -24.62
CA SER A 96 30.82 -40.20 -24.85
C SER A 96 30.92 -38.72 -24.52
N GLY A 97 30.26 -37.89 -25.32
CA GLY A 97 30.23 -36.45 -25.11
C GLY A 97 29.34 -35.75 -26.14
N VAL A 98 29.23 -34.43 -26.00
CA VAL A 98 28.44 -33.58 -26.91
C VAL A 98 29.41 -32.75 -27.74
N LEU A 99 29.20 -32.77 -29.07
CA LEU A 99 29.96 -31.98 -30.04
C LEU A 99 29.03 -31.07 -30.82
N VAL A 100 29.54 -29.91 -31.23
CA VAL A 100 28.82 -29.04 -32.19
C VAL A 100 29.24 -29.44 -33.57
N ASN A 101 28.33 -30.07 -34.33
CA ASN A 101 28.51 -30.49 -35.69
C ASN A 101 27.76 -29.59 -36.68
N ARG A 102 28.17 -29.64 -37.96
CA ARG A 102 27.56 -28.89 -39.05
C ARG A 102 27.01 -29.84 -40.09
N ARG A 103 25.75 -29.67 -40.48
CA ARG A 103 25.14 -30.41 -41.55
C ARG A 103 25.61 -29.92 -42.92
N LYS A 104 25.26 -30.67 -43.97
CA LYS A 104 25.55 -30.33 -45.37
C LYS A 104 25.02 -28.96 -45.79
N ASP A 105 23.83 -28.57 -45.30
CA ASP A 105 23.20 -27.28 -45.56
C ASP A 105 23.82 -26.10 -44.78
N GLY A 106 24.82 -26.37 -43.94
CA GLY A 106 25.49 -25.38 -43.11
C GLY A 106 24.87 -25.18 -41.74
N SER A 107 23.67 -25.73 -41.46
CA SER A 107 23.06 -25.64 -40.12
C SER A 107 23.86 -26.40 -39.07
N LEU A 108 23.86 -25.87 -37.83
CA LEU A 108 24.56 -26.47 -36.70
C LEU A 108 23.59 -27.35 -35.90
N TYR A 109 24.13 -28.42 -35.32
CA TYR A 109 23.41 -29.29 -34.40
C TYR A 109 24.30 -29.80 -33.28
N LEU A 110 23.71 -30.11 -32.15
CA LEU A 110 24.36 -30.75 -31.03
C LEU A 110 24.33 -32.25 -31.20
N ALA A 111 25.50 -32.83 -31.52
CA ALA A 111 25.65 -34.27 -31.61
C ALA A 111 26.03 -34.86 -30.25
N GLU A 112 25.11 -35.58 -29.62
CA GLU A 112 25.46 -36.46 -28.50
C GLU A 112 26.10 -37.73 -29.08
N LEU A 113 27.43 -37.77 -29.02
CA LEU A 113 28.25 -38.76 -29.69
C LEU A 113 28.85 -39.75 -28.68
N THR A 114 28.72 -41.04 -29.01
CA THR A 114 29.46 -42.12 -28.36
C THR A 114 30.35 -42.79 -29.40
N VAL A 115 31.64 -42.91 -29.13
CA VAL A 115 32.61 -43.62 -29.97
C VAL A 115 33.15 -44.80 -29.19
N ALA A 116 33.07 -45.98 -29.76
CA ALA A 116 33.56 -47.22 -29.14
C ALA A 116 34.50 -47.95 -30.07
N PRO A 117 35.63 -48.49 -29.56
CA PRO A 117 36.52 -49.33 -30.38
C PRO A 117 35.88 -50.71 -30.60
N VAL A 118 36.01 -51.20 -31.84
CA VAL A 118 35.66 -52.57 -32.25
C VAL A 118 36.95 -53.33 -32.40
N PHE A 119 37.07 -54.50 -31.77
CA PHE A 119 38.30 -55.25 -31.64
C PHE A 119 38.34 -56.44 -32.64
N ASP A 120 39.57 -56.83 -33.03
CA ASP A 120 39.85 -58.07 -33.73
C ASP A 120 39.88 -59.27 -32.76
N GLU A 121 40.20 -60.47 -33.28
CA GLU A 121 40.30 -61.70 -32.49
C GLU A 121 41.50 -61.68 -31.51
N HIS A 122 42.44 -60.74 -31.68
CA HIS A 122 43.61 -60.55 -30.83
C HIS A 122 43.45 -59.44 -29.78
N GLY A 123 42.24 -58.78 -29.75
CA GLY A 123 41.97 -57.70 -28.80
C GLY A 123 42.57 -56.35 -29.19
N GLU A 124 43.01 -56.20 -30.44
CA GLU A 124 43.48 -54.90 -30.96
C GLU A 124 42.33 -54.17 -31.68
N PRO A 125 42.26 -52.82 -31.58
CA PRO A 125 41.24 -52.03 -32.24
C PRO A 125 41.36 -52.19 -33.76
N LEU A 126 40.29 -52.62 -34.40
CA LEU A 126 40.17 -52.75 -35.85
C LEU A 126 39.43 -51.56 -36.47
N HIS A 127 38.37 -51.13 -35.82
CA HIS A 127 37.50 -50.03 -36.25
C HIS A 127 37.02 -49.23 -35.06
N TYR A 128 36.45 -48.03 -35.34
CA TYR A 128 35.64 -47.29 -34.37
C TYR A 128 34.17 -47.29 -34.80
N LEU A 129 33.28 -47.54 -33.83
CA LEU A 129 31.82 -47.42 -33.97
C LEU A 129 31.41 -46.06 -33.36
N GLY A 130 30.97 -45.16 -34.23
CA GLY A 130 30.37 -43.90 -33.84
C GLY A 130 28.83 -44.01 -33.80
N MET A 131 28.23 -43.59 -32.73
CA MET A 131 26.77 -43.45 -32.59
C MET A 131 26.45 -42.05 -32.13
N HIS A 132 25.67 -41.32 -32.88
CA HIS A 132 25.25 -39.99 -32.43
C HIS A 132 23.76 -39.75 -32.70
N ARG A 133 23.18 -38.91 -31.85
CA ARG A 133 21.85 -38.38 -32.08
C ARG A 133 21.90 -36.84 -32.04
N ASP A 134 20.95 -36.24 -32.74
CA ASP A 134 20.74 -34.81 -32.64
C ASP A 134 19.97 -34.50 -31.35
N SER A 135 20.58 -33.75 -30.46
CA SER A 135 20.00 -33.32 -29.15
C SER A 135 19.67 -31.84 -29.14
N SER A 136 19.70 -31.15 -30.30
CA SER A 136 19.50 -29.70 -30.38
C SER A 136 18.13 -29.27 -29.86
N ASP A 137 17.05 -29.94 -30.26
CA ASP A 137 15.68 -29.63 -29.84
C ASP A 137 15.50 -29.80 -28.33
N LEU A 138 16.08 -30.88 -27.75
CA LEU A 138 16.03 -31.12 -26.33
C LEU A 138 16.76 -30.01 -25.55
N HIS A 139 17.96 -29.68 -26.01
CA HIS A 139 18.76 -28.62 -25.38
C HIS A 139 18.09 -27.24 -25.48
N GLU A 140 17.51 -26.90 -26.63
CA GLU A 140 16.74 -25.67 -26.79
C GLU A 140 15.53 -25.62 -25.84
N LEU A 141 14.82 -26.74 -25.68
CA LEU A 141 13.69 -26.83 -24.76
C LEU A 141 14.13 -26.63 -23.32
N GLU A 142 15.21 -27.30 -22.90
CA GLU A 142 15.79 -27.12 -21.57
C GLU A 142 16.25 -25.67 -21.31
N GLN A 143 16.86 -25.05 -22.31
CA GLN A 143 17.27 -23.64 -22.25
C GLN A 143 16.05 -22.71 -22.13
N ARG A 144 15.01 -22.94 -22.92
CA ARG A 144 13.76 -22.14 -22.85
C ARG A 144 13.13 -22.24 -21.49
N VAL A 145 12.98 -23.45 -20.94
CA VAL A 145 12.44 -23.67 -19.59
C VAL A 145 13.29 -22.98 -18.52
N SER A 146 14.61 -23.11 -18.61
CA SER A 146 15.55 -22.46 -17.69
C SER A 146 15.44 -20.93 -17.76
N ASN A 147 15.42 -20.36 -18.97
CA ASN A 147 15.29 -18.91 -19.17
C ASN A 147 13.93 -18.39 -18.68
N GLN A 148 12.86 -19.14 -18.95
CA GLN A 148 11.52 -18.77 -18.47
C GLN A 148 11.45 -18.76 -16.95
N ARG A 149 12.03 -19.79 -16.30
CA ARG A 149 12.11 -19.84 -14.83
C ARG A 149 12.89 -18.66 -14.26
N GLN A 150 14.08 -18.38 -14.81
CA GLN A 150 14.90 -17.24 -14.37
C GLN A 150 14.18 -15.91 -14.56
N MET A 151 13.44 -15.75 -15.66
CA MET A 151 12.66 -14.55 -15.91
C MET A 151 11.54 -14.38 -14.87
N ILE A 152 10.80 -15.46 -14.54
CA ILE A 152 9.75 -15.43 -13.51
C ILE A 152 10.34 -15.07 -12.15
N GLU A 153 11.45 -15.71 -11.76
CA GLU A 153 12.16 -15.41 -10.51
C GLU A 153 12.62 -13.95 -10.45
N ALA A 154 13.16 -13.42 -11.55
CA ALA A 154 13.58 -12.02 -11.62
C ALA A 154 12.42 -11.04 -11.46
N VAL A 155 11.27 -11.31 -12.09
CA VAL A 155 10.06 -10.49 -11.98
C VAL A 155 9.51 -10.49 -10.55
N VAL A 156 9.41 -11.66 -9.93
CA VAL A 156 8.94 -11.80 -8.55
C VAL A 156 9.87 -11.09 -7.57
N ASN A 157 11.19 -11.24 -7.77
CA ASN A 157 12.19 -10.60 -6.90
C ASN A 157 12.28 -9.08 -7.07
N ALA A 158 11.97 -8.56 -8.28
CA ALA A 158 11.94 -7.13 -8.56
C ALA A 158 10.62 -6.47 -8.12
N ALA A 159 9.58 -7.25 -7.79
CA ALA A 159 8.29 -6.71 -7.38
C ALA A 159 8.42 -5.90 -6.08
N PRO A 160 7.89 -4.66 -6.03
CA PRO A 160 7.90 -3.85 -4.80
C PRO A 160 6.96 -4.43 -3.72
N ALA A 161 5.90 -5.12 -4.13
CA ALA A 161 5.00 -5.81 -3.22
C ALA A 161 5.72 -6.98 -2.52
N ALA A 162 5.52 -7.14 -1.23
CA ALA A 162 5.97 -8.31 -0.50
C ALA A 162 5.10 -9.51 -0.86
N MET A 163 5.73 -10.59 -1.34
CA MET A 163 5.04 -11.78 -1.84
C MET A 163 5.56 -13.04 -1.16
N ALA A 164 4.65 -13.91 -0.75
CA ALA A 164 4.98 -15.25 -0.26
C ALA A 164 3.98 -16.28 -0.78
N VAL A 165 4.48 -17.49 -1.07
CA VAL A 165 3.69 -18.67 -1.41
C VAL A 165 3.83 -19.67 -0.29
N LEU A 166 2.69 -20.18 0.18
CA LEU A 166 2.61 -21.20 1.22
C LEU A 166 2.19 -22.53 0.61
N ASP A 167 2.77 -23.62 1.10
CA ASP A 167 2.33 -24.98 0.79
C ASP A 167 1.03 -25.34 1.53
N PRO A 168 0.41 -26.50 1.24
CA PRO A 168 -0.75 -26.98 2.00
C PRO A 168 -0.48 -27.20 3.49
N GLY A 169 0.78 -27.38 3.88
CA GLY A 169 1.25 -27.46 5.27
C GLY A 169 1.51 -26.08 5.90
N GLN A 170 1.20 -25.00 5.20
CA GLN A 170 1.34 -23.61 5.66
C GLN A 170 2.80 -23.15 5.86
N ARG A 171 3.76 -23.83 5.26
CA ARG A 171 5.18 -23.42 5.24
C ARG A 171 5.43 -22.51 4.07
N VAL A 172 6.30 -21.54 4.26
CA VAL A 172 6.71 -20.63 3.19
C VAL A 172 7.60 -21.37 2.19
N VAL A 173 7.09 -21.62 1.00
CA VAL A 173 7.83 -22.26 -0.11
C VAL A 173 8.62 -21.23 -0.92
N LEU A 174 8.07 -20.02 -1.06
CA LEU A 174 8.67 -18.93 -1.79
C LEU A 174 8.38 -17.62 -1.08
N ALA A 175 9.40 -16.80 -0.92
CA ALA A 175 9.27 -15.43 -0.45
C ALA A 175 10.21 -14.53 -1.26
N ASN A 176 9.69 -13.41 -1.75
CA ASN A 176 10.53 -12.45 -2.44
C ASN A 176 11.34 -11.57 -1.45
N PRO A 177 12.37 -10.84 -1.92
CA PRO A 177 13.19 -9.99 -1.06
C PRO A 177 12.39 -8.93 -0.29
N SER A 178 11.27 -8.44 -0.86
CA SER A 178 10.38 -7.48 -0.18
C SER A 178 9.68 -8.11 1.02
N PHE A 179 9.22 -9.36 0.91
CA PHE A 179 8.62 -10.11 2.01
C PHE A 179 9.64 -10.40 3.11
N CYS A 180 10.86 -10.81 2.73
CA CYS A 180 11.93 -11.06 3.71
C CYS A 180 12.33 -9.79 4.49
N ARG A 181 12.39 -8.63 3.81
CA ARG A 181 12.64 -7.34 4.49
C ARG A 181 11.53 -7.02 5.50
N LEU A 182 10.27 -7.22 5.09
CA LEU A 182 9.13 -6.97 5.97
C LEU A 182 9.12 -7.93 7.17
N ALA A 183 9.49 -9.20 6.97
CA ALA A 183 9.65 -10.17 8.03
C ALA A 183 10.76 -9.78 9.03
N ALA A 184 11.86 -9.21 8.53
CA ALA A 184 12.93 -8.69 9.38
C ALA A 184 12.49 -7.50 10.25
N GLU A 185 11.57 -6.70 9.74
CA GLU A 185 11.06 -5.53 10.48
C GLU A 185 9.95 -5.88 11.50
N LEU A 186 9.09 -6.84 11.18
CA LEU A 186 7.86 -7.11 11.95
C LEU A 186 7.87 -8.44 12.72
N ALA A 187 8.75 -9.39 12.37
CA ALA A 187 8.70 -10.77 12.86
C ALA A 187 10.10 -11.38 13.08
N ASP A 188 11.02 -10.61 13.63
CA ASP A 188 12.38 -11.06 14.00
C ASP A 188 13.14 -11.80 12.88
N GLY A 189 12.86 -11.47 11.62
CA GLY A 189 13.49 -12.07 10.44
C GLY A 189 12.89 -13.39 9.97
N SER A 190 11.88 -13.92 10.64
CA SER A 190 11.21 -15.18 10.25
C SER A 190 10.05 -14.92 9.28
N SER A 191 10.13 -15.50 8.08
CA SER A 191 9.03 -15.47 7.12
C SER A 191 7.78 -16.18 7.64
N GLU A 192 7.95 -17.30 8.34
CA GLU A 192 6.87 -18.01 9.01
C GLU A 192 6.29 -17.21 10.17
N GLY A 193 7.14 -16.47 10.91
CA GLY A 193 6.73 -15.55 11.97
C GLY A 193 5.80 -14.45 11.43
N LEU A 194 6.15 -13.86 10.29
CA LEU A 194 5.31 -12.86 9.63
C LEU A 194 3.96 -13.46 9.18
N VAL A 195 3.96 -14.66 8.60
CA VAL A 195 2.71 -15.36 8.22
C VAL A 195 1.82 -15.61 9.44
N THR A 196 2.40 -16.04 10.57
CA THR A 196 1.66 -16.23 11.82
C THR A 196 1.06 -14.93 12.32
N LEU A 197 1.84 -13.86 12.34
CA LEU A 197 1.38 -12.51 12.71
C LEU A 197 0.20 -12.02 11.84
N LEU A 198 0.28 -12.27 10.53
CA LEU A 198 -0.80 -11.92 9.59
C LEU A 198 -2.05 -12.76 9.85
N ARG A 199 -1.89 -14.06 10.11
CA ARG A 199 -2.99 -14.96 10.42
C ARG A 199 -3.71 -14.56 11.70
N ASP A 200 -2.98 -14.22 12.76
CA ASP A 200 -3.57 -13.80 14.03
C ASP A 200 -4.42 -12.53 13.87
N ASN A 201 -3.96 -11.60 13.06
CA ASN A 201 -4.67 -10.35 12.78
C ASN A 201 -5.81 -10.51 11.76
N LEU A 202 -5.76 -11.51 10.87
CA LEU A 202 -6.74 -11.77 9.80
C LEU A 202 -7.35 -13.17 9.91
N ALA A 203 -7.65 -13.66 11.12
CA ALA A 203 -8.06 -15.04 11.38
C ALA A 203 -9.24 -15.50 10.49
N ALA A 204 -10.31 -14.72 10.39
CA ALA A 204 -11.49 -15.09 9.59
C ALA A 204 -11.22 -15.11 8.07
N PRO A 205 -10.55 -14.10 7.45
CA PRO A 205 -10.12 -14.16 6.05
C PRO A 205 -9.18 -15.33 5.74
N PHE A 206 -8.21 -15.61 6.60
CA PHE A 206 -7.29 -16.74 6.43
C PHE A 206 -8.02 -18.07 6.50
N ALA A 207 -8.88 -18.28 7.50
CA ALA A 207 -9.67 -19.50 7.62
C ALA A 207 -10.56 -19.76 6.38
N ALA A 208 -11.18 -18.72 5.82
CA ALA A 208 -11.98 -18.82 4.61
C ALA A 208 -11.13 -19.14 3.36
N LEU A 209 -9.92 -18.58 3.26
CA LEU A 209 -8.97 -18.85 2.20
C LEU A 209 -8.47 -20.31 2.27
N GLU A 210 -8.10 -20.79 3.43
CA GLU A 210 -7.58 -22.14 3.66
C GLU A 210 -8.67 -23.22 3.43
N ALA A 211 -9.84 -23.06 4.04
CA ALA A 211 -10.90 -24.06 3.97
C ALA A 211 -11.59 -24.09 2.59
N HIS A 212 -11.88 -22.94 2.02
CA HIS A 212 -12.74 -22.84 0.83
C HIS A 212 -12.05 -22.25 -0.40
N GLY A 213 -10.77 -21.82 -0.29
CA GLY A 213 -10.07 -21.09 -1.35
C GLY A 213 -10.64 -19.69 -1.61
N LYS A 214 -11.42 -19.13 -0.67
CA LYS A 214 -12.05 -17.82 -0.83
C LYS A 214 -11.00 -16.73 -0.70
N ALA A 215 -10.66 -16.10 -1.83
CA ALA A 215 -9.71 -15.00 -1.86
C ALA A 215 -10.19 -13.81 -1.02
N PHE A 216 -9.24 -13.07 -0.46
CA PHE A 216 -9.49 -11.77 0.16
C PHE A 216 -8.54 -10.71 -0.40
N ALA A 217 -9.00 -9.48 -0.45
CA ALA A 217 -8.23 -8.37 -0.97
C ALA A 217 -8.41 -7.11 -0.10
N GLY A 218 -7.36 -6.27 -0.06
CA GLY A 218 -7.43 -4.94 0.56
C GLY A 218 -7.67 -4.96 2.07
N LYS A 219 -7.27 -6.02 2.78
CA LYS A 219 -7.35 -6.05 4.24
C LYS A 219 -6.22 -5.23 4.82
N GLU A 220 -6.56 -4.13 5.46
CA GLU A 220 -5.59 -3.20 6.03
C GLU A 220 -5.25 -3.60 7.47
N LEU A 221 -3.96 -3.59 7.77
CA LEU A 221 -3.39 -3.86 9.09
C LEU A 221 -2.45 -2.73 9.46
N SER A 222 -2.44 -2.35 10.73
CA SER A 222 -1.50 -1.38 11.28
C SER A 222 -0.61 -2.04 12.33
N PHE A 223 0.68 -1.79 12.23
CA PHE A 223 1.68 -2.28 13.17
C PHE A 223 2.37 -1.10 13.84
N ASP A 224 2.31 -1.05 15.17
CA ASP A 224 3.03 -0.05 15.97
C ASP A 224 4.44 -0.56 16.23
N LEU A 225 5.44 0.21 15.78
CA LEU A 225 6.87 -0.14 15.89
C LEU A 225 7.56 0.59 17.05
N GLY A 226 6.81 1.07 18.03
CA GLY A 226 7.37 1.70 19.23
C GLY A 226 8.17 2.97 18.93
N GLY A 227 7.52 4.13 18.94
CA GLY A 227 8.15 5.45 18.73
C GLY A 227 8.42 5.85 17.27
N ARG A 228 8.00 5.05 16.30
CA ARG A 228 7.92 5.39 14.88
C ARG A 228 6.47 5.49 14.43
N SER A 229 6.23 6.17 13.30
CA SER A 229 4.89 6.18 12.71
C SER A 229 4.43 4.74 12.43
N PRO A 230 3.15 4.42 12.71
CA PRO A 230 2.64 3.07 12.51
C PRO A 230 2.77 2.65 11.05
N ARG A 231 3.15 1.39 10.84
CA ARG A 231 3.25 0.80 9.50
C ARG A 231 1.88 0.29 9.07
N TRP A 232 1.42 0.71 7.92
CA TRP A 232 0.15 0.28 7.36
C TRP A 232 0.38 -0.65 6.17
N LEU A 233 -0.19 -1.85 6.24
CA LEU A 233 -0.09 -2.85 5.19
C LEU A 233 -1.47 -3.20 4.64
N SER A 234 -1.59 -3.27 3.32
CA SER A 234 -2.74 -3.84 2.64
C SER A 234 -2.43 -5.27 2.24
N CYS A 235 -3.16 -6.22 2.81
CA CYS A 235 -2.96 -7.66 2.62
C CYS A 235 -3.97 -8.25 1.66
N HIS A 236 -3.50 -9.12 0.76
CA HIS A 236 -4.31 -9.90 -0.17
C HIS A 236 -3.93 -11.37 -0.05
N GLY A 237 -4.89 -12.26 -0.16
CA GLY A 237 -4.70 -13.70 -0.14
C GLY A 237 -5.46 -14.38 -1.26
N LEU A 238 -4.78 -15.25 -2.02
CA LEU A 238 -5.33 -15.99 -3.14
C LEU A 238 -4.90 -17.45 -3.07
N ALA A 239 -5.81 -18.38 -3.33
CA ALA A 239 -5.48 -19.79 -3.51
C ALA A 239 -5.08 -20.06 -4.97
N ILE A 240 -3.92 -20.68 -5.16
CA ILE A 240 -3.41 -21.14 -6.45
C ILE A 240 -3.40 -22.68 -6.46
N GLN A 241 -3.89 -23.27 -7.54
CA GLN A 241 -3.75 -24.71 -7.78
C GLN A 241 -2.50 -24.93 -8.63
N VAL A 242 -1.61 -25.76 -8.14
CA VAL A 242 -0.44 -26.22 -8.90
C VAL A 242 -0.75 -27.63 -9.36
N GLU A 243 -0.95 -27.81 -10.66
CA GLU A 243 -1.14 -29.11 -11.27
C GLU A 243 0.23 -29.75 -11.52
N ASP A 244 0.45 -30.93 -10.99
CA ASP A 244 1.64 -31.72 -11.33
C ASP A 244 1.34 -32.54 -12.60
N GLU A 245 1.72 -32.03 -13.76
CA GLU A 245 1.51 -32.69 -15.07
C GLU A 245 2.10 -34.11 -15.11
N ARG A 246 3.11 -34.42 -14.33
CA ARG A 246 3.73 -35.75 -14.27
C ARG A 246 2.87 -36.74 -13.49
N ALA A 247 2.11 -36.29 -12.51
CA ALA A 247 1.21 -37.13 -11.72
C ALA A 247 -0.08 -37.48 -12.51
N GLN A 248 -0.51 -36.62 -13.42
CA GLN A 248 -1.74 -36.81 -14.21
C GLN A 248 -1.69 -38.02 -15.16
N LEU A 249 -0.50 -38.43 -15.60
CA LEU A 249 -0.35 -39.56 -16.52
C LEU A 249 -0.45 -40.95 -15.82
N PHE A 250 -0.23 -41.03 -14.51
CA PHE A 250 -0.10 -42.30 -13.79
C PHE A 250 -0.84 -42.39 -12.47
N PHE A 251 -1.29 -41.29 -11.85
CA PHE A 251 -1.95 -41.26 -10.54
C PHE A 251 -3.10 -40.26 -10.55
N SER A 252 -4.08 -40.43 -9.66
CA SER A 252 -5.29 -39.60 -9.56
C SER A 252 -5.00 -38.08 -9.58
N PRO A 253 -5.87 -37.26 -10.21
CA PRO A 253 -5.68 -35.83 -10.32
C PRO A 253 -5.83 -35.19 -8.93
N GLY A 254 -4.70 -34.87 -8.30
CA GLY A 254 -4.62 -34.19 -7.03
C GLY A 254 -3.76 -32.93 -7.19
N GLY A 255 -4.34 -31.84 -7.68
CA GLY A 255 -3.67 -30.54 -7.63
C GLY A 255 -3.47 -30.14 -6.17
N THR A 256 -2.24 -29.77 -5.80
CA THR A 256 -1.95 -29.22 -4.49
C THR A 256 -2.31 -27.75 -4.45
N ARG A 257 -3.13 -27.35 -3.44
CA ARG A 257 -3.53 -25.96 -3.25
C ARG A 257 -2.42 -25.23 -2.49
N HIS A 258 -1.86 -24.21 -3.12
CA HIS A 258 -0.92 -23.27 -2.49
C HIS A 258 -1.64 -21.95 -2.21
N LEU A 259 -1.15 -21.18 -1.24
CA LEU A 259 -1.69 -19.86 -0.93
C LEU A 259 -0.67 -18.79 -1.32
N LEU A 260 -1.08 -17.84 -2.13
CA LEU A 260 -0.29 -16.65 -2.45
C LEU A 260 -0.74 -15.52 -1.52
N LEU A 261 0.19 -14.97 -0.78
CA LEU A 261 0.01 -13.76 0.02
C LEU A 261 0.76 -12.61 -0.64
N THR A 262 0.10 -11.45 -0.74
CA THR A 262 0.75 -10.21 -1.18
C THR A 262 0.47 -9.10 -0.19
N LEU A 263 1.50 -8.33 0.15
CA LEU A 263 1.45 -7.23 1.09
C LEU A 263 1.99 -5.98 0.42
N ASN A 264 1.20 -4.92 0.45
CA ASN A 264 1.60 -3.61 -0.03
C ASN A 264 1.72 -2.66 1.15
N ASP A 265 2.84 -1.97 1.26
CA ASP A 265 2.99 -0.87 2.19
C ASP A 265 2.18 0.34 1.70
N ILE A 266 1.18 0.72 2.50
CA ILE A 266 0.30 1.86 2.24
C ILE A 266 0.50 3.00 3.23
N SER A 267 1.57 2.97 4.03
CA SER A 267 1.86 3.95 5.08
C SER A 267 1.93 5.37 4.52
N GLU A 268 2.68 5.57 3.43
CA GLU A 268 2.81 6.87 2.77
C GLU A 268 1.46 7.36 2.19
N LEU A 269 0.69 6.45 1.60
CA LEU A 269 -0.64 6.78 1.07
C LEU A 269 -1.59 7.22 2.19
N ARG A 270 -1.59 6.51 3.31
CA ARG A 270 -2.39 6.84 4.50
C ARG A 270 -1.98 8.19 5.09
N GLN A 271 -0.69 8.44 5.19
CA GLN A 271 -0.19 9.72 5.67
C GLN A 271 -0.61 10.87 4.76
N LYS A 272 -0.44 10.73 3.45
CA LYS A 272 -0.89 11.74 2.48
C LYS A 272 -2.40 11.99 2.54
N GLN A 273 -3.21 10.95 2.75
CA GLN A 273 -4.66 11.11 2.93
C GLN A 273 -4.97 11.89 4.20
N GLN A 274 -4.32 11.58 5.32
CA GLN A 274 -4.49 12.31 6.58
C GLN A 274 -4.07 13.77 6.45
N ASP A 275 -2.91 14.03 5.84
CA ASP A 275 -2.41 15.39 5.60
C ASP A 275 -3.38 16.18 4.70
N SER A 276 -3.92 15.55 3.66
CA SER A 276 -4.91 16.18 2.78
C SER A 276 -6.20 16.52 3.51
N GLN A 277 -6.71 15.61 4.36
CA GLN A 277 -7.89 15.86 5.18
C GLN A 277 -7.64 17.01 6.18
N LEU A 278 -6.47 17.00 6.82
CA LEU A 278 -6.07 18.06 7.75
C LEU A 278 -5.98 19.43 7.05
N ASN A 279 -5.38 19.46 5.87
CA ASN A 279 -5.27 20.70 5.09
C ASN A 279 -6.62 21.22 4.62
N ALA A 280 -7.52 20.33 4.18
CA ALA A 280 -8.89 20.70 3.83
C ALA A 280 -9.65 21.30 5.04
N LEU A 281 -9.48 20.69 6.21
CA LEU A 281 -10.08 21.19 7.44
C LEU A 281 -9.50 22.55 7.85
N LYS A 282 -8.18 22.74 7.75
CA LYS A 282 -7.52 24.05 7.97
C LYS A 282 -8.09 25.13 7.04
N ALA A 283 -8.29 24.82 5.77
CA ALA A 283 -8.85 25.76 4.79
C ALA A 283 -10.29 26.18 5.15
N LEU A 284 -11.15 25.21 5.53
CA LEU A 284 -12.51 25.50 5.94
C LEU A 284 -12.57 26.40 7.19
N LEU A 285 -11.73 26.13 8.19
CA LEU A 285 -11.67 26.96 9.39
C LEU A 285 -11.17 28.38 9.09
N ALA A 286 -10.17 28.52 8.24
CA ALA A 286 -9.66 29.83 7.82
C ALA A 286 -10.74 30.65 7.08
N GLU A 287 -11.56 29.99 6.25
CA GLU A 287 -12.68 30.63 5.58
C GLU A 287 -13.75 31.12 6.58
N GLU A 288 -14.11 30.26 7.58
CA GLU A 288 -15.04 30.64 8.64
C GLU A 288 -14.53 31.81 9.48
N GLU A 289 -13.24 31.79 9.85
CA GLU A 289 -12.58 32.87 10.59
C GLU A 289 -12.61 34.19 9.79
N LEU A 290 -12.32 34.13 8.49
CA LEU A 290 -12.38 35.29 7.62
C LEU A 290 -13.78 35.88 7.58
N LEU A 291 -14.80 35.04 7.34
CA LEU A 291 -16.20 35.47 7.32
C LEU A 291 -16.67 36.03 8.66
N ALA A 292 -16.22 35.43 9.77
CA ALA A 292 -16.50 35.94 11.12
C ALA A 292 -15.84 37.31 11.34
N GLY A 293 -14.58 37.48 10.98
CA GLY A 293 -13.84 38.75 11.08
C GLY A 293 -14.44 39.85 10.21
N MET A 294 -14.93 39.52 8.99
CA MET A 294 -15.64 40.46 8.13
C MET A 294 -16.94 40.93 8.81
N ARG A 295 -17.76 40.01 9.33
CA ARG A 295 -19.01 40.37 10.04
C ARG A 295 -18.75 41.25 11.24
N GLU A 296 -17.72 40.93 12.02
CA GLU A 296 -17.27 41.72 13.15
C GLU A 296 -16.94 43.16 12.75
N THR A 297 -16.11 43.31 11.71
CA THR A 297 -15.68 44.63 11.24
C THR A 297 -16.86 45.46 10.72
N PHE A 298 -17.73 44.86 9.93
CA PHE A 298 -18.96 45.53 9.44
C PHE A 298 -19.91 45.85 10.57
N GLY A 299 -20.15 44.93 11.50
CA GLY A 299 -21.02 45.12 12.65
C GLY A 299 -20.56 46.28 13.56
N ALA A 300 -19.24 46.31 13.84
CA ALA A 300 -18.61 47.40 14.62
C ALA A 300 -18.72 48.74 13.89
N ALA A 301 -18.52 48.79 12.58
CA ALA A 301 -18.64 49.98 11.76
C ALA A 301 -20.09 50.52 11.75
N ILE A 302 -21.06 49.64 11.51
CA ILE A 302 -22.50 49.98 11.54
C ILE A 302 -22.87 50.56 12.90
N HIS A 303 -22.50 49.87 14.00
CA HIS A 303 -22.80 50.33 15.36
C HIS A 303 -22.22 51.70 15.69
N ARG A 304 -20.96 51.95 15.27
CA ARG A 304 -20.31 53.28 15.46
C ARG A 304 -20.92 54.36 14.64
N LEU A 305 -21.44 54.05 13.45
CA LEU A 305 -22.11 55.02 12.57
C LEU A 305 -23.57 55.29 12.90
N GLN A 306 -24.25 54.30 13.53
CA GLN A 306 -25.63 54.48 13.98
C GLN A 306 -25.79 55.60 14.99
N GLY A 307 -24.86 55.73 15.94
CA GLY A 307 -24.91 56.80 16.96
C GLY A 307 -24.98 58.21 16.36
N PRO A 308 -24.02 58.66 15.57
CA PRO A 308 -24.04 59.96 14.89
C PRO A 308 -25.25 60.17 14.00
N VAL A 309 -25.66 59.16 13.21
CA VAL A 309 -26.85 59.27 12.33
C VAL A 309 -28.13 59.47 13.15
N ASN A 310 -28.31 58.71 14.24
CA ASN A 310 -29.42 58.89 15.15
C ASN A 310 -29.44 60.27 15.85
N LEU A 311 -28.25 60.84 16.16
CA LEU A 311 -28.16 62.18 16.71
C LEU A 311 -28.53 63.26 15.68
N ILE A 312 -28.16 63.09 14.41
CA ILE A 312 -28.53 63.96 13.31
C ILE A 312 -30.07 63.93 13.13
N ASP A 313 -30.67 62.74 13.13
CA ASP A 313 -32.14 62.57 13.02
C ASP A 313 -32.87 63.19 14.20
N ALA A 314 -32.37 62.99 15.41
CA ALA A 314 -32.97 63.62 16.61
C ALA A 314 -32.85 65.15 16.62
N ALA A 315 -31.70 65.69 16.17
CA ALA A 315 -31.48 67.11 16.02
C ALA A 315 -32.40 67.71 14.93
N LEU A 316 -32.58 66.99 13.81
CA LEU A 316 -33.50 67.36 12.74
C LEU A 316 -34.93 67.49 13.25
N ARG A 317 -35.41 66.47 13.97
CA ARG A 317 -36.77 66.50 14.55
C ARG A 317 -36.96 67.63 15.56
N MET A 318 -35.94 67.97 16.33
CA MET A 318 -35.95 69.09 17.28
C MET A 318 -36.05 70.44 16.51
N LEU A 319 -35.27 70.59 15.44
CA LEU A 319 -35.25 71.83 14.63
C LEU A 319 -36.61 72.00 13.88
N GLU A 320 -37.17 70.93 13.34
CA GLU A 320 -38.50 70.95 12.70
C GLU A 320 -39.59 71.41 13.69
N ARG A 321 -39.56 70.98 14.93
CA ARG A 321 -40.49 71.38 15.98
C ARG A 321 -40.30 72.83 16.41
N ARG A 322 -39.08 73.40 16.42
CA ARG A 322 -38.77 74.72 16.89
C ARG A 322 -38.90 75.84 15.85
N LEU A 323 -38.50 75.53 14.60
CA LEU A 323 -38.39 76.53 13.55
C LEU A 323 -39.67 76.70 12.73
N GLY A 324 -40.64 75.78 12.83
CA GLY A 324 -41.91 75.82 12.08
C GLY A 324 -41.69 75.91 10.57
N ASP A 325 -42.79 76.21 9.81
CA ASP A 325 -42.80 76.32 8.34
C ASP A 325 -42.30 77.67 7.82
N GLN A 326 -41.28 78.29 8.40
CA GLN A 326 -40.74 79.53 7.87
C GLN A 326 -39.92 79.30 6.58
N PRO A 327 -40.18 80.04 5.49
CA PRO A 327 -39.58 79.79 4.18
C PRO A 327 -38.04 79.88 4.18
N ASP A 328 -37.45 80.73 5.02
CA ASP A 328 -35.99 80.88 5.11
C ASP A 328 -35.27 79.64 5.69
N ASN A 329 -35.97 78.78 6.45
CA ASN A 329 -35.40 77.58 7.07
C ASN A 329 -35.66 76.32 6.25
N ALA A 330 -36.55 76.37 5.26
CA ALA A 330 -36.97 75.21 4.47
C ALA A 330 -35.79 74.52 3.74
N GLN A 331 -34.87 75.32 3.25
CA GLN A 331 -33.70 74.83 2.48
C GLN A 331 -32.70 74.12 3.39
N ILE A 332 -32.46 74.58 4.59
CA ILE A 332 -31.55 73.97 5.59
C ILE A 332 -32.18 72.65 6.12
N LEU A 333 -33.46 72.68 6.41
CA LEU A 333 -34.20 71.46 6.86
C LEU A 333 -34.24 70.40 5.77
N ALA A 334 -34.39 70.79 4.50
CA ALA A 334 -34.34 69.86 3.37
C ALA A 334 -32.98 69.21 3.22
N ALA A 335 -31.91 70.00 3.31
CA ALA A 335 -30.54 69.46 3.24
C ALA A 335 -30.21 68.52 4.40
N LEU A 336 -30.68 68.84 5.63
CA LEU A 336 -30.49 67.93 6.79
C LEU A 336 -31.29 66.66 6.70
N ARG A 337 -32.51 66.69 6.12
CA ARG A 337 -33.33 65.50 5.82
C ARG A 337 -32.64 64.59 4.82
N GLU A 338 -32.11 65.19 3.76
CA GLU A 338 -31.40 64.47 2.72
C GLU A 338 -30.11 63.83 3.31
N ALA A 339 -29.34 64.51 4.12
CA ALA A 339 -28.17 63.98 4.81
C ALA A 339 -28.50 62.86 5.78
N SER A 340 -29.61 63.00 6.58
CA SER A 340 -30.06 61.94 7.49
C SER A 340 -30.54 60.70 6.71
N ALA A 341 -31.36 60.88 5.66
CA ALA A 341 -31.82 59.79 4.81
C ALA A 341 -30.66 59.08 4.10
N ALA A 342 -29.68 59.85 3.57
CA ALA A 342 -28.46 59.26 2.95
C ALA A 342 -27.64 58.47 3.97
N GLY A 343 -27.52 58.98 5.21
CA GLY A 343 -26.83 58.26 6.29
C GLY A 343 -27.54 56.94 6.67
N MET A 344 -28.84 56.92 6.79
CA MET A 344 -29.62 55.72 7.05
C MET A 344 -29.53 54.72 5.89
N ALA A 345 -29.65 55.18 4.64
CA ALA A 345 -29.51 54.32 3.47
C ALA A 345 -28.11 53.71 3.35
N ALA A 346 -27.07 54.44 3.72
CA ALA A 346 -25.69 53.92 3.77
C ALA A 346 -25.53 52.85 4.83
N LEU A 347 -26.14 53.01 6.02
CA LEU A 347 -26.14 51.98 7.08
C LEU A 347 -26.92 50.73 6.66
N ASP A 348 -28.08 50.89 6.02
CA ASP A 348 -28.86 49.77 5.49
C ASP A 348 -28.10 49.01 4.38
N SER A 349 -27.39 49.75 3.50
CA SER A 349 -26.54 49.15 2.46
C SER A 349 -25.39 48.37 3.04
N LEU A 350 -24.72 48.89 4.08
CA LEU A 350 -23.65 48.20 4.80
C LEU A 350 -24.19 46.93 5.51
N GLY A 351 -25.39 47.02 6.11
CA GLY A 351 -26.06 45.87 6.70
C GLY A 351 -26.41 44.79 5.68
N GLY A 352 -26.85 45.18 4.48
CA GLY A 352 -27.15 44.28 3.37
C GLY A 352 -25.92 43.65 2.72
N ALA A 353 -24.75 44.31 2.82
CA ALA A 353 -23.49 43.79 2.31
C ALA A 353 -22.82 42.79 3.27
N MET A 354 -23.37 42.63 4.49
CA MET A 354 -22.83 41.67 5.45
C MET A 354 -23.00 40.23 4.93
N PRO A 355 -21.97 39.41 4.97
CA PRO A 355 -22.07 38.00 4.54
C PRO A 355 -23.21 37.31 5.26
N LEU A 356 -24.12 36.71 4.50
CA LEU A 356 -25.25 35.94 5.08
C LEU A 356 -24.72 34.81 5.93
N ARG A 357 -25.36 34.54 7.06
CA ARG A 357 -25.08 33.33 7.84
C ARG A 357 -25.55 32.13 7.03
N PRO A 358 -24.66 31.17 6.69
CA PRO A 358 -25.16 29.93 6.10
C PRO A 358 -26.10 29.25 7.09
N ALA A 359 -27.24 28.79 6.58
CA ALA A 359 -28.18 28.00 7.40
C ALA A 359 -27.48 26.66 7.72
N HIS A 360 -26.96 26.53 8.93
CA HIS A 360 -26.36 25.28 9.38
C HIS A 360 -27.45 24.29 9.79
N SER A 361 -27.50 23.14 9.13
CA SER A 361 -28.36 22.03 9.59
C SER A 361 -27.78 21.46 10.88
N LYS A 362 -28.65 21.32 11.91
CA LYS A 362 -28.27 20.64 13.15
C LYS A 362 -28.29 19.13 12.92
N LEU A 363 -27.14 18.48 13.09
CA LEU A 363 -26.94 17.05 12.95
C LEU A 363 -26.40 16.47 14.26
N PRO A 364 -26.48 15.14 14.48
CA PRO A 364 -25.80 14.51 15.60
C PRO A 364 -24.29 14.67 15.47
N VAL A 365 -23.64 15.31 16.45
CA VAL A 365 -22.20 15.63 16.47
C VAL A 365 -21.52 14.94 17.63
N ASN A 366 -20.36 14.34 17.36
CA ASN A 366 -19.49 13.77 18.39
C ASN A 366 -18.47 14.82 18.87
N VAL A 367 -18.67 15.36 20.05
CA VAL A 367 -17.83 16.43 20.62
C VAL A 367 -16.41 15.94 20.86
N ASN A 368 -16.20 14.68 21.29
CA ASN A 368 -14.85 14.13 21.47
C ASN A 368 -14.04 14.08 20.16
N GLN A 369 -14.73 13.82 19.04
CA GLN A 369 -14.09 13.83 17.73
C GLN A 369 -13.65 15.24 17.34
N LEU A 370 -14.52 16.24 17.53
CA LEU A 370 -14.20 17.64 17.23
C LEU A 370 -13.01 18.16 18.06
N ILE A 371 -12.97 17.83 19.35
CA ILE A 371 -11.86 18.20 20.21
C ILE A 371 -10.54 17.59 19.71
N ARG A 372 -10.56 16.30 19.34
CA ARG A 372 -9.39 15.61 18.79
C ARG A 372 -8.91 16.26 17.49
N GLU A 373 -9.84 16.61 16.60
CA GLU A 373 -9.53 17.31 15.35
C GLU A 373 -8.87 18.67 15.63
N VAL A 374 -9.43 19.48 16.55
CA VAL A 374 -8.88 20.79 16.91
C VAL A 374 -7.49 20.66 17.54
N ILE A 375 -7.30 19.76 18.48
CA ILE A 375 -5.96 19.53 19.10
C ILE A 375 -4.95 19.11 18.02
N SER A 376 -5.36 18.25 17.08
CA SER A 376 -4.49 17.82 15.97
C SER A 376 -4.12 18.99 15.03
N LEU A 377 -5.05 19.91 14.78
CA LEU A 377 -4.82 21.11 13.98
C LEU A 377 -3.77 22.05 14.58
N ASP A 378 -3.76 22.17 15.92
CA ASP A 378 -2.88 23.06 16.65
C ASP A 378 -1.61 22.37 17.17
N THR A 379 -1.37 21.11 16.83
CA THR A 379 -0.22 20.33 17.34
C THR A 379 1.11 21.04 17.11
N ASP A 380 1.34 21.59 15.91
CA ASP A 380 2.58 22.31 15.59
C ASP A 380 2.75 23.55 16.48
N ARG A 381 1.66 24.27 16.74
CA ARG A 381 1.66 25.49 17.56
C ARG A 381 1.85 25.16 19.04
N LEU A 382 1.21 24.09 19.53
CA LEU A 382 1.35 23.57 20.88
C LEU A 382 2.79 23.13 21.15
N LEU A 383 3.38 22.36 20.24
CA LEU A 383 4.77 21.92 20.33
C LEU A 383 5.77 23.08 20.28
N ALA A 384 5.59 24.03 19.35
CA ALA A 384 6.46 25.20 19.22
C ALA A 384 6.48 26.07 20.48
N GLN A 385 5.40 26.08 21.25
CA GLN A 385 5.28 26.84 22.51
C GLN A 385 5.56 26.00 23.76
N GLY A 386 5.85 24.70 23.60
CA GLY A 386 6.13 23.80 24.71
C GLY A 386 4.93 23.57 25.63
N ILE A 387 3.70 23.56 25.09
CA ILE A 387 2.47 23.32 25.82
C ILE A 387 2.21 21.81 25.90
N VAL A 388 2.04 21.32 27.12
CA VAL A 388 1.66 19.93 27.38
C VAL A 388 0.14 19.84 27.40
N VAL A 389 -0.42 18.92 26.59
CA VAL A 389 -1.87 18.70 26.53
C VAL A 389 -2.23 17.43 27.30
N ASP A 390 -3.12 17.58 28.29
CA ASP A 390 -3.76 16.47 28.98
C ASP A 390 -5.21 16.35 28.52
N TRP A 391 -5.49 15.37 27.66
CA TRP A 391 -6.80 15.11 27.09
C TRP A 391 -7.48 13.92 27.75
N GLN A 392 -8.58 14.17 28.46
CA GLN A 392 -9.36 13.17 29.20
C GLN A 392 -10.80 13.06 28.66
N PRO A 393 -10.99 12.29 27.54
CA PRO A 393 -12.34 12.10 27.00
C PRO A 393 -13.16 11.14 27.85
N ALA A 394 -14.45 11.45 27.99
CA ALA A 394 -15.41 10.45 28.49
C ALA A 394 -15.45 9.24 27.55
N LEU A 395 -15.39 8.01 28.10
CA LEU A 395 -15.43 6.75 27.33
C LEU A 395 -16.71 6.60 26.50
N ARG A 396 -17.83 7.10 27.01
CA ARG A 396 -19.13 7.12 26.35
C ARG A 396 -19.70 8.52 26.44
N LEU A 397 -19.58 9.30 25.36
CA LEU A 397 -20.17 10.62 25.26
C LEU A 397 -21.34 10.57 24.28
N PRO A 398 -22.57 10.94 24.69
CA PRO A 398 -23.70 11.02 23.79
C PRO A 398 -23.50 12.07 22.70
N TRP A 399 -24.17 11.89 21.56
CA TRP A 399 -24.16 12.85 20.48
C TRP A 399 -24.96 14.10 20.84
N VAL A 400 -24.43 15.28 20.47
CA VAL A 400 -25.10 16.55 20.63
C VAL A 400 -25.72 16.97 19.30
N MET A 401 -26.96 17.41 19.30
CA MET A 401 -27.61 17.97 18.10
C MET A 401 -27.10 19.38 17.84
N GLY A 402 -26.28 19.54 16.79
CA GLY A 402 -25.64 20.82 16.54
C GLY A 402 -25.11 20.99 15.12
N ALA A 403 -24.68 22.21 14.83
CA ALA A 403 -23.92 22.54 13.62
C ALA A 403 -22.45 22.22 13.86
N GLU A 404 -21.94 21.20 13.20
CA GLU A 404 -20.58 20.67 13.40
C GLU A 404 -19.52 21.74 13.22
N SER A 405 -19.58 22.55 12.15
CA SER A 405 -18.64 23.63 11.89
C SER A 405 -18.64 24.68 13.01
N ARG A 406 -19.82 25.07 13.50
CA ARG A 406 -19.95 26.06 14.60
C ARG A 406 -19.37 25.52 15.91
N LEU A 407 -19.69 24.27 16.27
CA LEU A 407 -19.12 23.65 17.47
C LEU A 407 -17.60 23.49 17.35
N ARG A 408 -17.08 23.16 16.17
CA ARG A 408 -15.64 23.11 15.90
C ARG A 408 -14.98 24.48 16.08
N SER A 409 -15.58 25.54 15.51
CA SER A 409 -15.08 26.91 15.67
C SER A 409 -15.10 27.37 17.13
N MET A 410 -16.13 27.00 17.89
CA MET A 410 -16.19 27.27 19.35
C MET A 410 -15.02 26.60 20.10
N ILE A 411 -14.79 25.30 19.86
CA ILE A 411 -13.69 24.57 20.50
C ILE A 411 -12.34 25.17 20.09
N LYS A 412 -12.17 25.47 18.80
CA LYS A 412 -10.95 26.09 18.27
C LYS A 412 -10.66 27.42 18.97
N GLN A 413 -11.69 28.29 19.10
CA GLN A 413 -11.54 29.58 19.77
C GLN A 413 -11.16 29.46 21.24
N LEU A 414 -11.70 28.47 21.96
CA LEU A 414 -11.35 28.20 23.34
C LEU A 414 -9.90 27.71 23.48
N VAL A 415 -9.47 26.81 22.58
CA VAL A 415 -8.08 26.33 22.54
C VAL A 415 -7.12 27.46 22.19
N ASP A 416 -7.43 28.29 21.20
CA ASP A 416 -6.61 29.45 20.83
C ASP A 416 -6.46 30.43 21.98
N ASN A 417 -7.54 30.72 22.71
CA ASN A 417 -7.51 31.60 23.86
C ASN A 417 -6.58 31.04 24.96
N ALA A 418 -6.63 29.73 25.20
CA ALA A 418 -5.76 29.05 26.16
C ALA A 418 -4.29 29.10 25.72
N ILE A 419 -4.00 28.81 24.45
CA ILE A 419 -2.64 28.91 23.88
C ILE A 419 -2.09 30.33 24.02
N ASP A 420 -2.89 31.35 23.67
CA ASP A 420 -2.50 32.76 23.77
C ASP A 420 -2.23 33.21 25.21
N ALA A 421 -3.04 32.75 26.18
CA ALA A 421 -2.86 33.03 27.58
C ALA A 421 -1.54 32.45 28.11
N MET A 422 -1.20 31.22 27.71
CA MET A 422 0.03 30.52 28.10
C MET A 422 1.27 31.03 27.35
N SER A 423 1.11 31.71 26.22
CA SER A 423 2.22 32.27 25.44
C SER A 423 2.84 33.53 26.05
N GLN A 424 2.34 34.00 27.19
CA GLN A 424 2.89 35.18 27.88
C GLN A 424 4.25 34.83 28.52
N PRO A 425 5.22 35.76 28.51
CA PRO A 425 6.58 35.49 29.01
C PRO A 425 6.65 35.10 30.50
N GLN A 426 5.65 35.49 31.28
CA GLN A 426 5.59 35.23 32.74
C GLN A 426 5.15 33.80 33.06
N VAL A 427 4.53 33.10 32.08
CA VAL A 427 3.97 31.75 32.30
C VAL A 427 5.08 30.72 32.12
N ARG A 428 5.51 30.10 33.23
CA ARG A 428 6.56 29.06 33.24
C ARG A 428 6.00 27.65 33.00
N ARG A 429 4.84 27.37 33.60
CA ARG A 429 4.11 26.11 33.41
C ARG A 429 3.08 26.29 32.29
N ARG A 430 3.10 25.44 31.27
CA ARG A 430 2.23 25.53 30.09
C ARG A 430 1.51 24.22 29.92
N GLU A 431 0.35 24.12 30.52
CA GLU A 431 -0.47 22.91 30.49
C GLU A 431 -1.88 23.26 30.07
N LEU A 432 -2.35 22.56 29.06
CA LEU A 432 -3.71 22.60 28.56
C LEU A 432 -4.41 21.31 28.96
N PHE A 433 -5.34 21.42 29.91
CA PHE A 433 -6.18 20.29 30.30
C PHE A 433 -7.53 20.41 29.61
N VAL A 434 -7.96 19.35 28.92
CA VAL A 434 -9.25 19.26 28.25
C VAL A 434 -9.96 18.02 28.74
N SER A 435 -11.22 18.13 29.13
CA SER A 435 -12.00 16.97 29.53
C SER A 435 -13.44 17.08 29.06
N THR A 436 -14.07 15.92 28.89
CA THR A 436 -15.50 15.82 28.60
C THR A 436 -16.18 14.89 29.58
N GLY A 437 -17.44 15.21 29.88
CA GLY A 437 -18.27 14.41 30.78
C GLY A 437 -19.74 14.51 30.43
N VAL A 438 -20.54 13.74 31.13
CA VAL A 438 -22.01 13.83 31.07
C VAL A 438 -22.51 14.19 32.46
N GLU A 439 -23.24 15.28 32.58
CA GLU A 439 -23.83 15.72 33.85
C GLU A 439 -25.34 15.46 33.83
N ASN A 440 -25.84 14.84 34.92
CA ASN A 440 -27.24 14.49 35.11
C ASN A 440 -27.90 13.71 33.97
N GLN A 441 -27.13 13.02 33.15
CA GLN A 441 -27.58 12.31 31.92
C GLN A 441 -28.31 13.18 30.89
N GLN A 442 -28.23 14.50 31.00
CA GLN A 442 -28.95 15.46 30.16
C GLN A 442 -28.07 16.47 29.46
N VAL A 443 -26.84 16.62 29.92
CA VAL A 443 -25.91 17.65 29.45
C VAL A 443 -24.54 17.05 29.18
N VAL A 444 -23.98 17.37 28.03
CA VAL A 444 -22.55 17.16 27.74
C VAL A 444 -21.78 18.34 28.28
N ARG A 445 -20.84 18.08 29.17
CA ARG A 445 -19.97 19.07 29.77
C ARG A 445 -18.57 18.96 29.13
N LEU A 446 -18.09 20.09 28.62
CA LEU A 446 -16.73 20.27 28.10
C LEU A 446 -16.00 21.25 29.04
N GLU A 447 -14.83 20.86 29.53
CA GLU A 447 -13.97 21.73 30.29
C GLU A 447 -12.65 21.95 29.56
N ILE A 448 -12.24 23.20 29.41
CA ILE A 448 -10.95 23.59 28.86
C ILE A 448 -10.27 24.46 29.93
N THR A 449 -9.14 24.00 30.42
CA THR A 449 -8.38 24.62 31.50
C THR A 449 -6.96 24.92 31.02
N ASP A 450 -6.50 26.13 31.18
CA ASP A 450 -5.14 26.55 30.90
C ASP A 450 -4.41 26.98 32.19
N SER A 451 -3.09 26.88 32.18
CA SER A 451 -2.21 27.35 33.26
C SER A 451 -1.72 28.79 33.06
N GLY A 452 -2.47 29.58 32.31
CA GLY A 452 -2.17 30.99 32.06
C GLY A 452 -2.42 31.90 33.26
N PRO A 453 -2.41 33.22 33.06
CA PRO A 453 -2.58 34.19 34.16
C PRO A 453 -4.00 34.26 34.75
N GLY A 454 -4.94 33.53 34.14
CA GLY A 454 -6.34 33.56 34.53
C GLY A 454 -7.06 34.86 34.14
N ILE A 455 -8.28 35.00 34.63
CA ILE A 455 -9.14 36.19 34.43
C ILE A 455 -9.26 36.92 35.75
N PRO A 456 -9.01 38.26 35.79
CA PRO A 456 -9.14 39.03 37.00
C PRO A 456 -10.57 38.96 37.60
N PRO A 457 -10.69 38.89 38.93
CA PRO A 457 -12.00 38.84 39.60
C PRO A 457 -12.90 40.01 39.18
N GLY A 458 -14.17 39.72 38.89
CA GLY A 458 -15.18 40.69 38.47
C GLY A 458 -15.22 40.95 36.97
N LEU A 459 -14.36 40.28 36.16
CA LEU A 459 -14.39 40.36 34.72
C LEU A 459 -14.98 39.11 34.07
N GLU A 460 -15.38 38.12 34.84
CA GLU A 460 -15.82 36.79 34.35
C GLU A 460 -17.03 36.87 33.41
N LEU A 461 -17.91 37.84 33.60
CA LEU A 461 -19.02 38.12 32.71
C LEU A 461 -18.65 39.06 31.56
N LYS A 462 -17.77 40.04 31.82
CA LYS A 462 -17.39 41.05 30.84
C LYS A 462 -16.54 40.48 29.70
N VAL A 463 -15.80 39.42 29.94
CA VAL A 463 -14.97 38.79 28.89
C VAL A 463 -15.78 38.17 27.75
N PHE A 464 -17.08 37.98 27.93
CA PHE A 464 -18.03 37.54 26.89
C PHE A 464 -18.67 38.70 26.12
N GLU A 465 -18.49 39.99 26.61
CA GLU A 465 -19.01 41.14 25.89
C GLU A 465 -18.21 41.36 24.58
N PRO A 466 -18.88 41.66 23.46
CA PRO A 466 -18.20 41.97 22.21
C PRO A 466 -17.22 43.15 22.37
N LEU A 467 -16.05 43.06 21.71
CA LEU A 467 -14.98 44.06 21.73
C LEU A 467 -14.29 44.23 23.08
N PHE A 468 -14.59 43.44 24.10
CA PHE A 468 -13.88 43.45 25.37
C PHE A 468 -12.61 42.59 25.26
N SER A 469 -11.45 43.19 25.54
CA SER A 469 -10.16 42.50 25.54
C SER A 469 -9.25 43.02 26.62
N THR A 470 -8.61 42.14 27.36
CA THR A 470 -7.53 42.47 28.31
C THR A 470 -6.15 42.43 27.67
N LYS A 471 -6.06 42.10 26.34
CA LYS A 471 -4.80 42.02 25.59
C LYS A 471 -4.36 43.41 25.12
N PRO A 472 -3.04 43.70 25.00
CA PRO A 472 -2.55 44.96 24.46
C PRO A 472 -3.00 45.16 22.99
N PRO A 473 -3.23 46.40 22.55
CA PRO A 473 -3.82 46.74 21.23
C PRO A 473 -2.96 46.33 20.04
N HIS A 474 -1.75 45.85 20.21
CA HIS A 474 -0.84 45.41 19.15
C HIS A 474 -0.75 43.89 18.96
N LYS A 475 -1.48 43.10 19.75
CA LYS A 475 -1.60 41.64 19.56
C LYS A 475 -2.96 41.33 18.95
N THR A 476 -2.97 40.52 17.89
CA THR A 476 -4.15 40.01 17.21
C THR A 476 -5.18 39.46 18.18
N GLY A 477 -6.29 40.17 18.35
CA GLY A 477 -7.41 39.77 19.19
C GLY A 477 -8.34 40.96 19.44
N HIS A 478 -9.39 41.08 18.64
CA HIS A 478 -10.35 42.19 18.67
C HIS A 478 -11.37 42.10 19.81
N GLY A 479 -11.20 41.16 20.76
CA GLY A 479 -12.12 40.98 21.87
C GLY A 479 -13.44 40.30 21.52
N MET A 480 -13.50 39.56 20.42
CA MET A 480 -14.71 38.89 19.94
C MET A 480 -14.72 37.38 20.18
N GLY A 481 -13.59 36.77 20.51
CA GLY A 481 -13.48 35.32 20.59
C GLY A 481 -14.44 34.66 21.58
N LEU A 482 -14.49 35.15 22.81
CA LEU A 482 -15.40 34.61 23.82
C LEU A 482 -16.86 35.02 23.58
N ALA A 483 -17.10 36.18 22.98
CA ALA A 483 -18.44 36.58 22.54
C ALA A 483 -18.99 35.62 21.47
N MET A 484 -18.14 35.21 20.51
CA MET A 484 -18.50 34.19 19.51
C MET A 484 -18.76 32.82 20.17
N VAL A 485 -17.97 32.43 21.15
CA VAL A 485 -18.20 31.20 21.93
C VAL A 485 -19.59 31.24 22.58
N GLN A 486 -19.93 32.36 23.25
CA GLN A 486 -21.22 32.53 23.89
C GLN A 486 -22.39 32.46 22.89
N GLU A 487 -22.22 33.10 21.73
CA GLU A 487 -23.21 33.05 20.64
C GLU A 487 -23.43 31.63 20.17
N ILE A 488 -22.37 30.88 19.90
CA ILE A 488 -22.46 29.49 19.41
C ILE A 488 -23.12 28.60 20.47
N VAL A 489 -22.75 28.73 21.71
CA VAL A 489 -23.33 27.96 22.82
C VAL A 489 -24.83 28.27 22.96
N ALA A 490 -25.22 29.56 22.87
CA ALA A 490 -26.64 29.96 22.89
C ALA A 490 -27.43 29.41 21.70
N GLU A 491 -26.85 29.38 20.48
CA GLU A 491 -27.48 28.74 19.31
C GLU A 491 -27.78 27.25 19.54
N HIS A 492 -27.02 26.62 20.42
CA HIS A 492 -27.17 25.19 20.79
C HIS A 492 -27.94 25.02 22.10
N ALA A 493 -28.59 26.08 22.60
CA ALA A 493 -29.32 26.11 23.89
C ALA A 493 -28.48 25.65 25.09
N GLY A 494 -27.15 25.85 25.01
CA GLY A 494 -26.18 25.52 26.04
C GLY A 494 -25.87 26.69 26.96
N LEU A 495 -24.95 26.46 27.88
CA LEU A 495 -24.41 27.43 28.81
C LEU A 495 -22.91 27.45 28.75
N VAL A 496 -22.27 28.63 28.81
CA VAL A 496 -20.83 28.80 28.99
C VAL A 496 -20.55 29.71 30.16
N HIS A 497 -19.59 29.31 30.96
CA HIS A 497 -19.14 30.13 32.11
C HIS A 497 -17.67 29.88 32.45
N ILE A 498 -17.10 30.78 33.20
CA ILE A 498 -15.77 30.67 33.76
C ILE A 498 -15.89 30.19 35.20
N ASP A 499 -15.14 29.14 35.53
CA ASP A 499 -15.09 28.65 36.91
C ASP A 499 -14.24 29.61 37.78
N SER A 500 -14.91 30.48 38.52
CA SER A 500 -14.29 31.46 39.40
C SER A 500 -13.62 30.84 40.63
N ALA A 501 -13.87 29.56 40.93
CA ALA A 501 -13.19 28.85 42.04
C ALA A 501 -11.80 28.37 41.64
N TYR A 502 -11.53 28.21 40.33
CA TYR A 502 -10.21 27.83 39.85
C TYR A 502 -9.23 29.01 39.88
N ARG A 503 -8.04 28.84 40.49
CA ARG A 503 -7.07 29.93 40.72
C ARG A 503 -5.73 29.74 39.99
N ASP A 504 -5.44 28.55 39.46
CA ASP A 504 -4.14 28.22 38.85
C ASP A 504 -4.11 28.49 37.32
N GLY A 505 -4.99 29.37 36.84
CA GLY A 505 -5.15 29.69 35.44
C GLY A 505 -6.58 30.09 35.11
N CYS A 506 -7.05 29.73 33.91
CA CYS A 506 -8.43 29.90 33.47
C CYS A 506 -9.09 28.55 33.21
N ARG A 507 -10.29 28.34 33.71
CA ARG A 507 -11.14 27.20 33.40
C ARG A 507 -12.43 27.69 32.77
N VAL A 508 -12.67 27.32 31.53
CA VAL A 508 -13.93 27.57 30.80
C VAL A 508 -14.72 26.27 30.75
N VAL A 509 -15.98 26.36 31.15
CA VAL A 509 -16.91 25.24 31.16
C VAL A 509 -18.02 25.53 30.15
N VAL A 510 -18.25 24.59 29.25
CA VAL A 510 -19.35 24.63 28.27
C VAL A 510 -20.29 23.45 28.54
N GLU A 511 -21.55 23.73 28.61
CA GLU A 511 -22.61 22.77 28.84
C GLU A 511 -23.55 22.77 27.63
N LEU A 512 -23.69 21.62 26.97
CA LEU A 512 -24.52 21.44 25.79
C LEU A 512 -25.65 20.43 26.09
N PRO A 513 -26.92 20.81 25.95
CA PRO A 513 -28.02 19.91 26.25
C PRO A 513 -28.04 18.73 25.29
N LEU A 514 -28.30 17.56 25.84
CA LEU A 514 -28.65 16.40 25.04
C LEU A 514 -30.07 16.61 24.55
N SER A 515 -30.25 16.56 23.23
CA SER A 515 -31.62 16.52 22.69
C SER A 515 -32.34 15.33 23.31
N ALA A 516 -33.46 15.55 23.93
CA ALA A 516 -34.35 14.47 24.34
C ALA A 516 -34.58 13.62 23.10
N ALA A 517 -34.09 12.36 23.15
CA ALA A 517 -34.30 11.40 22.07
C ALA A 517 -35.83 11.40 21.82
N GLY A 518 -36.23 11.90 20.68
CA GLY A 518 -37.59 11.74 20.24
C GLY A 518 -37.90 10.23 20.25
N ASN A 519 -38.86 9.85 21.06
CA ASN A 519 -39.44 8.52 21.10
C ASN A 519 -39.83 8.04 19.69
#